data_67eee8d509e5ad6d9f33af5c3d8cf87b
#
_entry.id   67eee8d509e5ad6d9f33af5c3d8cf87b
#
_cell.length_a   1.000
_cell.length_b   1.000
_cell.length_c   1.000
_cell.angle_alpha   90.00
_cell.angle_beta   90.00
_cell.angle_gamma   90.00
#
_symmetry.space_group_name_H-M   'P 1'
#
loop_
_entity.id
_entity.type
_entity.pdbx_description
1 polymer ?
#
loop_
_entity_poly.entity_id
_entity_poly.type
_entity_poly.pdbx_seq_one_letter_code
_entity_poly.pdbx_strand_id
1 'polypeptide(L)'
;MKISFIVLTYNRTNTLLAVLSSLARQCGAGHEVLVADDGSRPDQVQQLQERCPPFQCPIRHVWHADTGFTAARARNLAASQASGDYLVFLDGDCVPNKAFVAQHTRLAEAGCFVNGSRVLLGEQLTRKVLDGGLDLPILPATFWWRAWLKGDSNKLLHLFSWPWRLFRVKQKFAWRGIRSCNFAVWQSDFASVNGFDETFEGWGHEDADLVLRLHHLGIFRKNGFMATEVFHLWHRDYKRDQESVNKNRVLQRMRTHLVLAEQGLREIEPGSTVKITPLN
;
A
#
# COMPACT_ATOMS: atom_id res chain seq x y z
N MET A 1 8.65 18.23 -2.27
CA MET A 1 7.61 17.20 -2.31
C MET A 1 7.60 16.47 -0.97
N LYS A 2 6.51 16.57 -0.27
CA LYS A 2 6.23 15.82 0.96
C LYS A 2 5.54 14.50 0.59
N ILE A 3 5.90 13.40 1.25
CA ILE A 3 5.31 12.08 0.96
C ILE A 3 4.55 11.56 2.19
N SER A 4 3.32 11.11 1.97
CA SER A 4 2.51 10.43 2.98
C SER A 4 2.47 8.93 2.67
N PHE A 5 2.99 8.10 3.59
CA PHE A 5 2.90 6.65 3.53
C PHE A 5 1.63 6.21 4.27
N ILE A 6 0.71 5.57 3.56
CA ILE A 6 -0.57 5.09 4.08
C ILE A 6 -0.47 3.57 4.18
N VAL A 7 -0.40 3.04 5.41
CA VAL A 7 -0.18 1.61 5.68
C VAL A 7 -1.46 0.99 6.20
N LEU A 8 -2.12 0.17 5.37
CA LEU A 8 -3.37 -0.51 5.72
C LEU A 8 -3.12 -1.65 6.70
N THR A 9 -3.95 -1.75 7.73
CA THR A 9 -3.92 -2.88 8.68
C THR A 9 -5.30 -3.30 9.13
N TYR A 10 -5.43 -4.57 9.53
CA TYR A 10 -6.59 -5.12 10.22
C TYR A 10 -6.16 -6.35 11.04
N ASN A 11 -6.22 -6.25 12.38
CA ASN A 11 -5.94 -7.35 13.32
C ASN A 11 -4.61 -8.11 13.09
N ARG A 12 -3.55 -7.43 12.60
CA ARG A 12 -2.25 -8.03 12.26
C ARG A 12 -1.07 -7.14 12.67
N THR A 13 -1.07 -6.70 13.92
CA THR A 13 -0.08 -5.73 14.44
C THR A 13 1.35 -6.23 14.31
N ASN A 14 1.64 -7.52 14.49
CA ASN A 14 3.01 -8.04 14.34
C ASN A 14 3.58 -7.86 12.92
N THR A 15 2.77 -8.07 11.87
CA THR A 15 3.19 -7.83 10.48
C THR A 15 3.36 -6.34 10.23
N LEU A 16 2.42 -5.52 10.71
CA LEU A 16 2.49 -4.07 10.62
C LEU A 16 3.78 -3.52 11.25
N LEU A 17 4.17 -3.99 12.43
CA LEU A 17 5.40 -3.55 13.11
C LEU A 17 6.66 -3.84 12.29
N ALA A 18 6.70 -4.94 11.53
CA ALA A 18 7.82 -5.22 10.61
C ALA A 18 7.84 -4.21 9.45
N VAL A 19 6.69 -3.83 8.91
CA VAL A 19 6.56 -2.78 7.88
C VAL A 19 7.00 -1.42 8.43
N LEU A 20 6.47 -1.03 9.59
CA LEU A 20 6.80 0.24 10.26
C LEU A 20 8.28 0.34 10.61
N SER A 21 8.90 -0.75 11.09
CA SER A 21 10.34 -0.78 11.38
C SER A 21 11.20 -0.52 10.14
N SER A 22 10.79 -1.01 8.98
CA SER A 22 11.50 -0.70 7.73
C SER A 22 11.28 0.73 7.26
N LEU A 23 10.06 1.28 7.39
CA LEU A 23 9.77 2.68 7.05
C LEU A 23 10.50 3.65 7.98
N ALA A 24 10.54 3.38 9.30
CA ALA A 24 11.17 4.25 10.29
C ALA A 24 12.65 4.53 9.97
N ARG A 25 13.35 3.56 9.39
CA ARG A 25 14.76 3.72 8.97
C ARG A 25 14.94 4.58 7.71
N GLN A 26 13.87 4.85 6.97
CA GLN A 26 13.93 5.53 5.67
C GLN A 26 13.20 6.87 5.66
N CYS A 27 12.27 7.07 6.59
CA CYS A 27 11.47 8.28 6.68
C CYS A 27 12.17 9.36 7.53
N GLY A 28 12.15 10.60 7.05
CA GLY A 28 12.69 11.79 7.72
C GLY A 28 11.72 12.98 7.58
N ALA A 29 12.18 14.19 7.84
CA ALA A 29 11.36 15.42 7.95
C ALA A 29 10.43 15.72 6.75
N GLY A 30 10.76 15.21 5.55
CA GLY A 30 9.90 15.37 4.35
C GLY A 30 8.79 14.33 4.22
N HIS A 31 8.56 13.51 5.25
CA HIS A 31 7.64 12.39 5.21
C HIS A 31 6.63 12.44 6.36
N GLU A 32 5.58 11.66 6.26
CA GLU A 32 4.69 11.27 7.34
C GLU A 32 4.18 9.85 7.10
N VAL A 33 3.74 9.18 8.16
CA VAL A 33 3.16 7.85 8.09
C VAL A 33 1.76 7.88 8.70
N LEU A 34 0.79 7.29 8.00
CA LEU A 34 -0.57 7.11 8.49
C LEU A 34 -0.88 5.62 8.48
N VAL A 35 -1.17 5.07 9.64
CA VAL A 35 -1.67 3.69 9.77
C VAL A 35 -3.17 3.73 9.54
N ALA A 36 -3.61 3.22 8.40
CA ALA A 36 -5.02 3.10 8.00
C ALA A 36 -5.58 1.80 8.59
N ASP A 37 -6.29 1.89 9.70
CA ASP A 37 -6.76 0.72 10.44
C ASP A 37 -8.25 0.46 10.17
N ASP A 38 -8.54 -0.67 9.53
CA ASP A 38 -9.87 -1.12 9.11
C ASP A 38 -10.67 -1.74 10.28
N GLY A 39 -10.52 -1.22 11.50
CA GLY A 39 -11.28 -1.62 12.67
C GLY A 39 -10.63 -2.71 13.51
N SER A 40 -9.31 -2.67 13.68
CA SER A 40 -8.63 -3.63 14.57
C SER A 40 -9.14 -3.59 16.00
N ARG A 41 -9.11 -4.77 16.63
CA ARG A 41 -9.52 -4.96 18.03
C ARG A 41 -8.64 -4.16 19.00
N PRO A 42 -9.17 -3.82 20.20
CA PRO A 42 -8.45 -3.03 21.19
C PRO A 42 -7.08 -3.60 21.59
N ASP A 43 -6.95 -4.93 21.68
CA ASP A 43 -5.69 -5.59 22.00
C ASP A 43 -4.61 -5.34 20.93
N GLN A 44 -5.00 -5.33 19.66
CA GLN A 44 -4.11 -5.05 18.54
C GLN A 44 -3.71 -3.57 18.48
N VAL A 45 -4.67 -2.68 18.76
CA VAL A 45 -4.42 -1.23 18.85
C VAL A 45 -3.47 -0.92 19.99
N GLN A 46 -3.69 -1.49 21.18
CA GLN A 46 -2.80 -1.34 22.32
C GLN A 46 -1.38 -1.82 21.99
N GLN A 47 -1.24 -3.01 21.40
CA GLN A 47 0.05 -3.55 20.97
C GLN A 47 0.76 -2.62 19.98
N LEU A 48 0.03 -1.99 19.06
CA LEU A 48 0.60 -1.00 18.14
C LEU A 48 1.14 0.21 18.88
N GLN A 49 0.38 0.76 19.83
CA GLN A 49 0.79 1.92 20.62
C GLN A 49 2.03 1.64 21.47
N GLU A 50 2.11 0.47 22.09
CA GLU A 50 3.22 0.08 22.96
C GLU A 50 4.51 -0.27 22.21
N ARG A 51 4.40 -0.76 20.96
CA ARG A 51 5.53 -1.34 20.20
C ARG A 51 5.87 -0.60 18.91
N CYS A 52 5.20 0.53 18.64
CA CYS A 52 5.50 1.33 17.46
C CYS A 52 6.97 1.75 17.47
N PRO A 53 7.74 1.51 16.38
CA PRO A 53 9.13 1.95 16.33
C PRO A 53 9.22 3.47 16.31
N PRO A 54 10.30 4.09 16.83
CA PRO A 54 10.48 5.53 16.80
C PRO A 54 10.67 6.02 15.36
N PHE A 55 9.96 7.09 14.98
CA PHE A 55 10.06 7.75 13.69
C PHE A 55 10.71 9.13 13.82
N GLN A 56 11.44 9.55 12.78
CA GLN A 56 11.94 10.94 12.61
C GLN A 56 10.95 11.83 11.88
N CYS A 57 9.74 11.36 11.63
CA CYS A 57 8.64 12.08 11.01
C CYS A 57 7.34 11.78 11.77
N PRO A 58 6.29 12.59 11.61
CA PRO A 58 5.00 12.32 12.23
C PRO A 58 4.45 10.95 11.80
N ILE A 59 3.97 10.17 12.80
CA ILE A 59 3.20 8.96 12.55
C ILE A 59 1.87 9.05 13.30
N ARG A 60 0.77 8.73 12.62
CA ARG A 60 -0.59 8.77 13.16
C ARG A 60 -1.33 7.48 12.86
N HIS A 61 -2.10 7.03 13.81
CA HIS A 61 -3.04 5.92 13.69
C HIS A 61 -4.42 6.48 13.38
N VAL A 62 -4.99 6.09 12.25
CA VAL A 62 -6.31 6.49 11.77
C VAL A 62 -7.17 5.24 11.79
N TRP A 63 -8.02 5.12 12.82
CA TRP A 63 -8.86 3.96 13.09
C TRP A 63 -10.34 4.30 12.92
N HIS A 64 -11.12 3.40 12.36
CA HIS A 64 -12.58 3.43 12.36
C HIS A 64 -13.16 2.11 12.86
N ALA A 65 -14.44 2.11 13.25
CA ALA A 65 -15.10 0.91 13.76
C ALA A 65 -15.15 -0.19 12.68
N ASP A 66 -14.99 -1.45 13.11
CA ASP A 66 -15.11 -2.64 12.25
C ASP A 66 -16.53 -2.77 11.71
N THR A 67 -16.67 -2.68 10.40
CA THR A 67 -17.92 -2.87 9.64
C THR A 67 -17.76 -3.95 8.57
N GLY A 68 -16.76 -4.82 8.72
CA GLY A 68 -16.37 -5.84 7.76
C GLY A 68 -15.14 -5.42 6.95
N PHE A 69 -14.92 -6.03 5.80
CA PHE A 69 -13.76 -5.73 4.95
C PHE A 69 -14.00 -4.41 4.18
N THR A 70 -13.47 -3.31 4.69
CA THR A 70 -13.64 -1.96 4.13
C THR A 70 -12.32 -1.25 3.86
N ALA A 71 -11.35 -1.98 3.31
CA ALA A 71 -9.99 -1.49 3.03
C ALA A 71 -9.95 -0.21 2.18
N ALA A 72 -10.89 -0.03 1.24
CA ALA A 72 -11.06 1.20 0.46
C ALA A 72 -11.35 2.40 1.38
N ARG A 73 -12.30 2.24 2.30
CA ARG A 73 -12.67 3.26 3.29
C ARG A 73 -11.51 3.60 4.23
N ALA A 74 -10.83 2.60 4.78
CA ALA A 74 -9.68 2.84 5.66
C ALA A 74 -8.59 3.65 4.96
N ARG A 75 -8.27 3.31 3.69
CA ARG A 75 -7.31 4.08 2.89
C ARG A 75 -7.77 5.50 2.59
N ASN A 76 -9.06 5.71 2.26
CA ASN A 76 -9.63 7.04 2.04
C ASN A 76 -9.58 7.90 3.30
N LEU A 77 -9.99 7.34 4.45
CA LEU A 77 -9.94 8.05 5.74
C LEU A 77 -8.52 8.48 6.10
N ALA A 78 -7.53 7.60 5.91
CA ALA A 78 -6.14 7.97 6.12
C ALA A 78 -5.64 8.99 5.10
N ALA A 79 -6.02 8.87 3.83
CA ALA A 79 -5.65 9.80 2.77
C ALA A 79 -6.25 11.20 3.00
N SER A 80 -7.46 11.30 3.55
CA SER A 80 -8.09 12.58 3.91
C SER A 80 -7.33 13.34 5.02
N GLN A 81 -6.56 12.61 5.83
CA GLN A 81 -5.71 13.17 6.89
C GLN A 81 -4.27 13.42 6.42
N ALA A 82 -3.91 13.00 5.21
CA ALA A 82 -2.58 13.17 4.67
C ALA A 82 -2.30 14.62 4.28
N SER A 83 -1.09 15.08 4.54
CA SER A 83 -0.62 16.43 4.20
C SER A 83 0.50 16.44 3.17
N GLY A 84 0.86 15.26 2.64
CA GLY A 84 1.86 15.14 1.60
C GLY A 84 1.29 15.36 0.20
N ASP A 85 2.15 15.81 -0.71
CA ASP A 85 1.80 16.02 -2.12
C ASP A 85 1.66 14.69 -2.87
N TYR A 86 2.32 13.63 -2.35
CA TYR A 86 2.40 12.32 -2.97
C TYR A 86 2.04 11.23 -1.94
N LEU A 87 1.07 10.41 -2.29
CA LEU A 87 0.56 9.32 -1.45
C LEU A 87 1.19 8.00 -1.87
N VAL A 88 1.67 7.23 -0.91
CA VAL A 88 2.19 5.86 -1.12
C VAL A 88 1.40 4.90 -0.25
N PHE A 89 0.60 4.05 -0.88
CA PHE A 89 -0.22 3.04 -0.23
C PHE A 89 0.57 1.74 -0.09
N LEU A 90 0.53 1.17 1.11
CA LEU A 90 1.14 -0.11 1.48
C LEU A 90 0.14 -0.96 2.26
N ASP A 91 0.24 -2.28 2.12
CA ASP A 91 -0.41 -3.17 3.07
C ASP A 91 0.51 -3.47 4.26
N GLY A 92 -0.08 -3.68 5.44
CA GLY A 92 0.62 -3.91 6.71
C GLY A 92 1.37 -5.25 6.80
N ASP A 93 1.49 -5.97 5.69
CA ASP A 93 2.30 -7.18 5.52
C ASP A 93 3.30 -7.07 4.37
N CYS A 94 3.49 -5.88 3.83
CA CYS A 94 4.39 -5.58 2.73
C CYS A 94 5.61 -4.79 3.24
N VAL A 95 6.65 -5.49 3.72
CA VAL A 95 7.87 -4.87 4.26
C VAL A 95 8.66 -4.18 3.16
N PRO A 96 8.89 -2.85 3.23
CA PRO A 96 9.64 -2.11 2.22
C PRO A 96 11.10 -2.57 2.11
N ASN A 97 11.65 -2.64 0.89
CA ASN A 97 13.09 -2.81 0.69
C ASN A 97 13.85 -1.54 1.11
N LYS A 98 15.15 -1.67 1.38
CA LYS A 98 16.03 -0.60 1.93
C LYS A 98 16.03 0.74 1.17
N ALA A 99 15.72 0.75 -0.13
CA ALA A 99 15.71 1.93 -0.97
C ALA A 99 14.28 2.40 -1.35
N PHE A 100 13.25 1.85 -0.70
CA PHE A 100 11.86 2.03 -1.09
C PHE A 100 11.42 3.50 -1.14
N VAL A 101 11.69 4.26 -0.08
CA VAL A 101 11.34 5.69 0.01
C VAL A 101 12.05 6.50 -1.06
N ALA A 102 13.36 6.33 -1.20
CA ALA A 102 14.16 7.03 -2.20
C ALA A 102 13.71 6.69 -3.64
N GLN A 103 13.32 5.44 -3.90
CA GLN A 103 12.85 5.04 -5.21
C GLN A 103 11.46 5.59 -5.53
N HIS A 104 10.52 5.63 -4.57
CA HIS A 104 9.24 6.31 -4.78
C HIS A 104 9.44 7.81 -5.06
N THR A 105 10.30 8.48 -4.30
CA THR A 105 10.68 9.88 -4.56
C THR A 105 11.22 10.07 -5.99
N ARG A 106 12.11 9.17 -6.44
CA ARG A 106 12.70 9.22 -7.77
C ARG A 106 11.71 8.95 -8.89
N LEU A 107 10.72 8.07 -8.67
CA LEU A 107 9.74 7.67 -9.68
C LEU A 107 8.52 8.58 -9.74
N ALA A 108 8.31 9.44 -8.74
CA ALA A 108 7.22 10.42 -8.75
C ALA A 108 7.34 11.32 -9.98
N GLU A 109 6.31 11.36 -10.81
CA GLU A 109 6.23 12.10 -12.06
C GLU A 109 4.80 12.56 -12.30
N ALA A 110 4.61 13.83 -12.67
CA ALA A 110 3.29 14.37 -12.97
C ALA A 110 2.62 13.59 -14.13
N GLY A 111 1.33 13.36 -14.01
CA GLY A 111 0.57 12.57 -14.98
C GLY A 111 0.80 11.05 -14.88
N CYS A 112 1.47 10.58 -13.81
CA CYS A 112 1.73 9.16 -13.60
C CYS A 112 1.43 8.73 -12.17
N PHE A 113 0.86 7.52 -12.03
CA PHE A 113 0.86 6.75 -10.80
C PHE A 113 1.92 5.64 -10.85
N VAL A 114 2.50 5.26 -9.73
CA VAL A 114 3.47 4.16 -9.65
C VAL A 114 2.78 2.90 -9.14
N ASN A 115 2.84 1.83 -9.94
CA ASN A 115 2.46 0.50 -9.51
C ASN A 115 3.72 -0.28 -9.14
N GLY A 116 3.91 -0.50 -7.84
CA GLY A 116 5.07 -1.18 -7.30
C GLY A 116 5.08 -2.68 -7.55
N SER A 117 6.10 -3.33 -7.04
CA SER A 117 6.31 -4.77 -7.18
C SER A 117 6.45 -5.42 -5.80
N ARG A 118 6.10 -6.70 -5.70
CA ARG A 118 6.25 -7.47 -4.45
C ARG A 118 6.99 -8.77 -4.67
N VAL A 119 7.77 -9.16 -3.67
CA VAL A 119 8.42 -10.46 -3.51
C VAL A 119 7.58 -11.27 -2.53
N LEU A 120 7.00 -12.38 -2.96
CA LEU A 120 6.22 -13.25 -2.07
C LEU A 120 7.15 -14.12 -1.25
N LEU A 121 6.96 -14.13 0.06
CA LEU A 121 7.73 -14.96 0.99
C LEU A 121 6.95 -16.22 1.37
N GLY A 122 7.69 -17.29 1.64
CA GLY A 122 7.13 -18.52 2.19
C GLY A 122 6.80 -18.38 3.69
N GLU A 123 5.98 -19.31 4.21
CA GLU A 123 5.50 -19.31 5.59
C GLU A 123 6.66 -19.40 6.60
N GLN A 124 7.64 -20.28 6.35
CA GLN A 124 8.77 -20.46 7.25
C GLN A 124 9.63 -19.20 7.39
N LEU A 125 9.88 -18.51 6.25
CA LEU A 125 10.64 -17.27 6.25
C LEU A 125 9.87 -16.16 6.95
N THR A 126 8.56 -16.07 6.72
CA THR A 126 7.68 -15.12 7.39
C THR A 126 7.71 -15.31 8.91
N ARG A 127 7.61 -16.54 9.41
CA ARG A 127 7.70 -16.81 10.86
C ARG A 127 9.01 -16.27 11.46
N LYS A 128 10.15 -16.54 10.83
CA LYS A 128 11.47 -16.03 11.29
C LYS A 128 11.54 -14.50 11.34
N VAL A 129 10.86 -13.82 10.42
CA VAL A 129 10.76 -12.35 10.44
C VAL A 129 9.94 -11.88 11.64
N LEU A 130 8.76 -12.48 11.85
CA LEU A 130 7.85 -12.10 12.92
C LEU A 130 8.38 -12.43 14.32
N ASP A 131 9.20 -13.48 14.45
CA ASP A 131 9.91 -13.83 15.68
C ASP A 131 11.11 -12.91 15.97
N GLY A 132 11.34 -11.88 15.12
CA GLY A 132 12.44 -10.92 15.27
C GLY A 132 13.83 -11.46 14.86
N GLY A 133 13.88 -12.67 14.28
CA GLY A 133 15.14 -13.31 13.88
C GLY A 133 15.74 -12.78 12.58
N LEU A 134 14.98 -12.04 11.76
CA LEU A 134 15.43 -11.58 10.43
C LEU A 134 14.94 -10.16 10.12
N ASP A 135 15.87 -9.32 9.67
CA ASP A 135 15.59 -8.00 9.10
C ASP A 135 15.77 -8.06 7.56
N LEU A 136 14.66 -8.23 6.86
CA LEU A 136 14.64 -8.49 5.41
C LEU A 136 15.43 -7.48 4.56
N PRO A 137 15.31 -6.15 4.77
CA PRO A 137 15.98 -5.15 3.93
C PRO A 137 17.51 -5.18 3.94
N ILE A 138 18.12 -5.73 5.00
CA ILE A 138 19.59 -5.77 5.15
C ILE A 138 20.20 -7.15 4.86
N LEU A 139 19.37 -8.16 4.56
CA LEU A 139 19.89 -9.50 4.28
C LEU A 139 20.75 -9.52 3.01
N PRO A 140 21.88 -10.26 3.00
CA PRO A 140 22.79 -10.31 1.87
C PRO A 140 22.21 -11.09 0.68
N ALA A 141 22.72 -10.83 -0.51
CA ALA A 141 22.27 -11.49 -1.73
C ALA A 141 22.36 -13.03 -1.66
N THR A 142 23.39 -13.56 -0.97
CA THR A 142 23.57 -15.01 -0.75
C THR A 142 22.42 -15.64 0.03
N PHE A 143 21.83 -14.90 0.98
CA PHE A 143 20.64 -15.36 1.69
C PHE A 143 19.45 -15.48 0.72
N TRP A 144 19.24 -14.48 -0.11
CA TRP A 144 18.13 -14.43 -1.05
C TRP A 144 18.24 -15.50 -2.14
N TRP A 145 19.44 -15.81 -2.62
CA TRP A 145 19.68 -16.94 -3.53
C TRP A 145 19.27 -18.27 -2.90
N ARG A 146 19.65 -18.49 -1.63
CA ARG A 146 19.28 -19.72 -0.90
C ARG A 146 17.77 -19.78 -0.64
N ALA A 147 17.15 -18.66 -0.27
CA ALA A 147 15.71 -18.58 -0.06
C ALA A 147 14.93 -18.88 -1.35
N TRP A 148 15.40 -18.36 -2.48
CA TRP A 148 14.79 -18.63 -3.77
C TRP A 148 14.92 -20.11 -4.19
N LEU A 149 16.10 -20.71 -4.04
CA LEU A 149 16.31 -22.12 -4.33
C LEU A 149 15.46 -23.06 -3.46
N LYS A 150 15.12 -22.64 -2.22
CA LYS A 150 14.23 -23.37 -1.31
C LYS A 150 12.74 -23.11 -1.55
N GLY A 151 12.38 -22.20 -2.45
CA GLY A 151 11.00 -21.77 -2.66
C GLY A 151 10.46 -20.80 -1.61
N ASP A 152 11.28 -20.32 -0.69
CA ASP A 152 10.92 -19.33 0.35
C ASP A 152 10.78 -17.90 -0.20
N SER A 153 11.23 -17.66 -1.45
CA SER A 153 11.07 -16.40 -2.18
C SER A 153 10.74 -16.69 -3.63
N ASN A 154 9.74 -16.02 -4.19
CA ASN A 154 9.30 -16.27 -5.56
C ASN A 154 10.16 -15.59 -6.63
N LYS A 155 11.07 -14.68 -6.27
CA LYS A 155 11.94 -13.96 -7.21
C LYS A 155 13.12 -13.28 -6.52
N LEU A 156 14.16 -12.98 -7.33
CA LEU A 156 15.39 -12.31 -6.89
C LEU A 156 15.53 -10.87 -7.39
N LEU A 157 14.51 -10.35 -8.06
CA LEU A 157 14.60 -9.10 -8.80
C LEU A 157 14.80 -7.86 -7.92
N HIS A 158 14.47 -7.94 -6.63
CA HIS A 158 14.76 -6.92 -5.62
C HIS A 158 16.26 -6.73 -5.34
N LEU A 159 17.10 -7.68 -5.75
CA LEU A 159 18.57 -7.56 -5.65
C LEU A 159 19.15 -6.64 -6.72
N PHE A 160 18.40 -6.39 -7.77
CA PHE A 160 18.81 -5.55 -8.89
C PHE A 160 18.07 -4.24 -8.83
N SER A 161 18.75 -3.14 -9.07
CA SER A 161 18.15 -1.83 -9.24
C SER A 161 18.20 -1.43 -10.71
N TRP A 162 17.04 -1.19 -11.32
CA TRP A 162 16.97 -0.67 -12.68
C TRP A 162 17.01 0.86 -12.65
N PRO A 163 18.12 1.50 -13.01
CA PRO A 163 18.30 2.94 -12.79
C PRO A 163 17.51 3.82 -13.78
N TRP A 164 16.99 3.25 -14.84
CA TRP A 164 16.43 3.98 -15.96
C TRP A 164 14.98 4.40 -15.68
N ARG A 165 14.69 5.69 -15.89
CA ARG A 165 13.32 6.22 -15.87
C ARG A 165 12.54 5.86 -17.15
N LEU A 166 13.28 5.65 -18.25
CA LEU A 166 12.75 5.33 -19.58
C LEU A 166 12.07 3.96 -19.59
N PHE A 167 11.05 3.81 -20.44
CA PHE A 167 10.28 2.56 -20.66
C PHE A 167 9.43 2.07 -19.47
N ARG A 168 9.28 2.87 -18.39
CA ARG A 168 8.43 2.49 -17.24
C ARG A 168 6.95 2.87 -17.44
N VAL A 169 6.68 3.89 -18.25
CA VAL A 169 5.31 4.40 -18.47
C VAL A 169 4.58 3.54 -19.49
N LYS A 170 3.37 3.11 -19.13
CA LYS A 170 2.44 2.38 -19.99
C LYS A 170 1.23 3.26 -20.29
N GLN A 171 1.11 3.72 -21.52
CA GLN A 171 -0.02 4.53 -21.96
C GLN A 171 -1.31 3.73 -22.16
N LYS A 172 -1.21 2.44 -22.56
CA LYS A 172 -2.38 1.57 -22.68
C LYS A 172 -2.86 1.13 -21.32
N PHE A 173 -4.18 1.18 -21.11
CA PHE A 173 -4.79 0.65 -19.89
C PHE A 173 -4.47 -0.84 -19.72
N ALA A 174 -4.01 -1.19 -18.55
CA ALA A 174 -3.76 -2.58 -18.16
C ALA A 174 -3.95 -2.73 -16.65
N TRP A 175 -5.03 -3.35 -16.25
CA TRP A 175 -5.34 -3.60 -14.84
C TRP A 175 -4.69 -4.85 -14.27
N ARG A 176 -4.26 -5.78 -15.13
CA ARG A 176 -3.52 -6.97 -14.67
C ARG A 176 -2.24 -6.57 -13.95
N GLY A 177 -2.07 -7.13 -12.73
CA GLY A 177 -0.91 -6.87 -11.89
C GLY A 177 -0.92 -5.51 -11.17
N ILE A 178 -2.04 -4.79 -11.18
CA ILE A 178 -2.29 -3.68 -10.26
C ILE A 178 -2.46 -4.25 -8.86
N ARG A 179 -1.94 -3.56 -7.86
CA ARG A 179 -2.03 -3.95 -6.46
C ARG A 179 -1.91 -2.73 -5.57
N SER A 180 -2.94 -2.46 -4.78
CA SER A 180 -2.94 -1.40 -3.77
C SER A 180 -1.90 -1.61 -2.66
N CYS A 181 -1.41 -2.84 -2.50
CA CYS A 181 -0.39 -3.17 -1.50
C CYS A 181 0.98 -2.50 -1.71
N ASN A 182 1.21 -1.88 -2.86
CA ASN A 182 2.39 -1.07 -3.20
C ASN A 182 2.03 -0.18 -4.39
N PHE A 183 1.40 0.93 -4.11
CA PHE A 183 0.85 1.85 -5.10
C PHE A 183 1.13 3.29 -4.68
N ALA A 184 1.45 4.17 -5.63
CA ALA A 184 1.66 5.56 -5.31
C ALA A 184 1.10 6.50 -6.37
N VAL A 185 0.56 7.64 -5.95
CA VAL A 185 -0.14 8.61 -6.78
C VAL A 185 -0.02 10.02 -6.19
N TRP A 186 -0.07 11.05 -7.02
CA TRP A 186 -0.18 12.43 -6.54
C TRP A 186 -1.50 12.63 -5.80
N GLN A 187 -1.46 13.35 -4.69
CA GLN A 187 -2.67 13.63 -3.90
C GLN A 187 -3.74 14.34 -4.73
N SER A 188 -3.33 15.29 -5.58
CA SER A 188 -4.24 15.99 -6.50
C SER A 188 -4.94 15.03 -7.48
N ASP A 189 -4.22 14.05 -8.05
CA ASP A 189 -4.78 13.08 -8.97
C ASP A 189 -5.73 12.12 -8.24
N PHE A 190 -5.35 11.68 -7.03
CA PHE A 190 -6.18 10.84 -6.18
C PHE A 190 -7.48 11.53 -5.78
N ALA A 191 -7.42 12.80 -5.40
CA ALA A 191 -8.59 13.61 -5.08
C ALA A 191 -9.47 13.88 -6.32
N SER A 192 -8.85 14.05 -7.50
CA SER A 192 -9.57 14.29 -8.77
C SER A 192 -10.44 13.12 -9.18
N VAL A 193 -10.05 11.89 -8.79
CA VAL A 193 -10.87 10.68 -9.04
C VAL A 193 -11.74 10.28 -7.84
N ASN A 194 -11.81 11.11 -6.79
CA ASN A 194 -12.55 10.87 -5.55
C ASN A 194 -12.04 9.68 -4.73
N GLY A 195 -10.72 9.36 -4.80
CA GLY A 195 -10.12 8.29 -4.02
C GLY A 195 -10.50 6.88 -4.46
N PHE A 196 -10.40 5.91 -3.54
CA PHE A 196 -10.94 4.55 -3.72
C PHE A 196 -12.47 4.59 -3.68
N ASP A 197 -13.12 3.71 -4.46
CA ASP A 197 -14.57 3.58 -4.42
C ASP A 197 -14.98 2.59 -3.32
N GLU A 198 -15.61 3.10 -2.27
CA GLU A 198 -16.04 2.34 -1.09
C GLU A 198 -17.22 1.39 -1.37
N THR A 199 -17.86 1.52 -2.54
CA THR A 199 -18.90 0.58 -2.98
C THR A 199 -18.35 -0.78 -3.42
N PHE A 200 -17.02 -0.93 -3.51
CA PHE A 200 -16.34 -2.21 -3.67
C PHE A 200 -16.18 -2.88 -2.31
N GLU A 201 -17.19 -3.64 -1.92
CA GLU A 201 -17.19 -4.39 -0.67
C GLU A 201 -16.45 -5.72 -0.84
N GLY A 202 -15.83 -6.19 0.25
CA GLY A 202 -15.05 -7.41 0.26
C GLY A 202 -13.73 -7.31 -0.50
N TRP A 203 -13.13 -8.46 -0.79
CA TRP A 203 -11.81 -8.50 -1.39
C TRP A 203 -11.84 -8.34 -2.91
N GLY A 204 -11.02 -7.40 -3.42
CA GLY A 204 -10.54 -7.37 -4.79
C GLY A 204 -11.21 -6.35 -5.71
N HIS A 205 -10.38 -5.87 -6.64
CA HIS A 205 -10.71 -4.98 -7.76
C HIS A 205 -11.01 -3.51 -7.42
N GLU A 206 -10.96 -3.08 -6.15
CA GLU A 206 -11.01 -1.67 -5.78
C GLU A 206 -9.81 -0.88 -6.35
N ASP A 207 -8.65 -1.56 -6.42
CA ASP A 207 -7.42 -1.02 -7.02
C ASP A 207 -7.51 -0.95 -8.56
N ALA A 208 -8.12 -1.96 -9.19
CA ALA A 208 -8.35 -1.98 -10.63
C ALA A 208 -9.31 -0.86 -11.07
N ASP A 209 -10.35 -0.59 -10.27
CA ASP A 209 -11.27 0.50 -10.49
C ASP A 209 -10.59 1.88 -10.34
N LEU A 210 -9.81 2.08 -9.28
CA LEU A 210 -9.05 3.31 -9.08
C LEU A 210 -8.15 3.62 -10.28
N VAL A 211 -7.38 2.63 -10.77
CA VAL A 211 -6.47 2.87 -11.90
C VAL A 211 -7.21 3.02 -13.23
N LEU A 212 -8.42 2.46 -13.38
CA LEU A 212 -9.28 2.72 -14.53
C LEU A 212 -9.69 4.19 -14.55
N ARG A 213 -10.16 4.73 -13.42
CA ARG A 213 -10.58 6.13 -13.29
C ARG A 213 -9.40 7.11 -13.48
N LEU A 214 -8.22 6.79 -12.94
CA LEU A 214 -6.99 7.53 -13.21
C LEU A 214 -6.65 7.52 -14.71
N HIS A 215 -6.77 6.37 -15.38
CA HIS A 215 -6.52 6.26 -16.82
C HIS A 215 -7.52 7.10 -17.63
N HIS A 216 -8.80 7.12 -17.26
CA HIS A 216 -9.81 7.97 -17.91
C HIS A 216 -9.49 9.47 -17.73
N LEU A 217 -8.83 9.84 -16.64
CA LEU A 217 -8.34 11.20 -16.39
C LEU A 217 -7.02 11.52 -17.13
N GLY A 218 -6.44 10.55 -17.84
CA GLY A 218 -5.15 10.72 -18.55
C GLY A 218 -3.91 10.53 -17.67
N ILE A 219 -4.08 9.92 -16.49
CA ILE A 219 -2.97 9.57 -15.58
C ILE A 219 -2.50 8.15 -15.89
N PHE A 220 -1.22 7.98 -16.25
CA PHE A 220 -0.72 6.72 -16.77
C PHE A 220 0.06 5.91 -15.74
N ARG A 221 0.07 4.58 -15.95
CA ARG A 221 0.80 3.65 -15.11
C ARG A 221 2.31 3.76 -15.35
N LYS A 222 3.07 4.00 -14.28
CA LYS A 222 4.52 3.88 -14.22
C LYS A 222 4.90 2.62 -13.43
N ASN A 223 5.71 1.76 -14.01
CA ASN A 223 6.08 0.49 -13.41
C ASN A 223 7.20 0.66 -12.38
N GLY A 224 6.96 0.26 -11.12
CA GLY A 224 7.92 0.27 -10.02
C GLY A 224 8.83 -0.95 -9.92
N PHE A 225 8.71 -1.91 -10.85
CA PHE A 225 9.53 -3.11 -10.92
C PHE A 225 11.04 -2.80 -10.93
N MET A 226 11.82 -3.57 -10.14
CA MET A 226 13.25 -3.35 -9.89
C MET A 226 13.58 -1.94 -9.34
N ALA A 227 12.68 -1.39 -8.54
CA ALA A 227 12.84 -0.11 -7.86
C ALA A 227 12.11 -0.09 -6.51
N THR A 228 10.80 -0.31 -6.50
CA THR A 228 9.94 -0.17 -5.33
C THR A 228 9.44 -1.54 -4.82
N GLU A 229 10.31 -2.54 -4.76
CA GLU A 229 9.94 -3.85 -4.24
C GLU A 229 9.64 -3.81 -2.75
N VAL A 230 8.61 -4.58 -2.37
CA VAL A 230 8.28 -4.91 -0.99
C VAL A 230 8.33 -6.42 -0.79
N PHE A 231 8.62 -6.87 0.42
CA PHE A 231 8.58 -8.27 0.82
C PHE A 231 7.22 -8.56 1.44
N HIS A 232 6.38 -9.31 0.70
CA HIS A 232 5.05 -9.65 1.16
C HIS A 232 5.13 -10.89 2.05
N LEU A 233 4.85 -10.69 3.32
CA LEU A 233 4.82 -11.74 4.33
C LEU A 233 3.68 -12.71 4.02
N TRP A 234 3.95 -14.00 4.19
CA TRP A 234 2.96 -15.03 3.92
C TRP A 234 1.77 -14.95 4.89
N HIS A 235 0.60 -15.16 4.34
CA HIS A 235 -0.63 -15.35 5.10
C HIS A 235 -1.59 -16.25 4.33
N ARG A 236 -2.57 -16.83 5.03
CA ARG A 236 -3.67 -17.53 4.38
C ARG A 236 -4.49 -16.56 3.54
N ASP A 237 -4.93 -17.02 2.38
CA ASP A 237 -5.76 -16.22 1.48
C ASP A 237 -7.08 -15.80 2.18
N TYR A 238 -7.52 -14.59 1.90
CA TYR A 238 -8.84 -14.12 2.29
C TYR A 238 -9.93 -14.81 1.46
N LYS A 239 -11.14 -14.86 2.00
CA LYS A 239 -12.32 -15.28 1.24
C LYS A 239 -12.52 -14.35 0.05
N ARG A 240 -12.79 -14.94 -1.12
CA ARG A 240 -12.93 -14.20 -2.39
C ARG A 240 -14.37 -14.19 -2.92
N ASP A 241 -15.33 -14.19 -2.00
CA ASP A 241 -16.76 -14.37 -2.33
C ASP A 241 -17.28 -13.24 -3.25
N GLN A 242 -16.73 -12.01 -3.13
CA GLN A 242 -17.13 -10.85 -3.91
C GLN A 242 -16.24 -10.60 -5.15
N GLU A 243 -15.16 -11.35 -5.36
CA GLU A 243 -14.20 -11.11 -6.45
C GLU A 243 -14.86 -11.05 -7.84
N SER A 244 -15.79 -11.96 -8.12
CA SER A 244 -16.48 -12.01 -9.42
C SER A 244 -17.41 -10.83 -9.65
N VAL A 245 -18.10 -10.38 -8.60
CA VAL A 245 -19.02 -9.21 -8.65
C VAL A 245 -18.20 -7.95 -8.91
N ASN A 246 -17.15 -7.74 -8.12
CA ASN A 246 -16.25 -6.58 -8.24
C ASN A 246 -15.56 -6.55 -9.61
N LYS A 247 -15.11 -7.71 -10.11
CA LYS A 247 -14.54 -7.84 -11.46
C LYS A 247 -15.53 -7.39 -12.55
N ASN A 248 -16.77 -7.86 -12.48
CA ASN A 248 -17.80 -7.52 -13.47
C ASN A 248 -18.10 -6.01 -13.43
N ARG A 249 -18.10 -5.39 -12.25
CA ARG A 249 -18.26 -3.93 -12.10
C ARG A 249 -17.16 -3.17 -12.84
N VAL A 250 -15.88 -3.57 -12.67
CA VAL A 250 -14.78 -2.95 -13.41
C VAL A 250 -14.94 -3.14 -14.93
N LEU A 251 -15.30 -4.35 -15.39
CA LEU A 251 -15.52 -4.62 -16.81
C LEU A 251 -16.65 -3.76 -17.42
N GLN A 252 -17.72 -3.50 -16.66
CA GLN A 252 -18.79 -2.60 -17.07
C GLN A 252 -18.27 -1.16 -17.16
N ARG A 253 -17.53 -0.69 -16.13
CA ARG A 253 -16.96 0.66 -16.07
C ARG A 253 -15.92 0.93 -17.18
N MET A 254 -15.22 -0.08 -17.65
CA MET A 254 -14.32 0.02 -18.82
C MET A 254 -15.02 0.47 -20.10
N ARG A 255 -16.34 0.30 -20.18
CA ARG A 255 -17.15 0.74 -21.33
C ARG A 255 -17.70 2.16 -21.17
N THR A 256 -17.36 2.82 -20.11
CA THR A 256 -17.78 4.18 -19.76
C THR A 256 -16.58 5.11 -19.72
N HIS A 257 -16.80 6.39 -19.48
CA HIS A 257 -15.78 7.39 -19.18
C HIS A 257 -15.87 7.84 -17.73
N LEU A 258 -16.28 6.93 -16.80
CA LEU A 258 -16.39 7.23 -15.39
C LEU A 258 -15.01 7.63 -14.81
N VAL A 259 -14.93 8.80 -14.21
CA VAL A 259 -13.71 9.33 -13.57
C VAL A 259 -13.83 9.35 -12.06
N LEU A 260 -15.02 9.61 -11.51
CA LEU A 260 -15.23 9.74 -10.07
C LEU A 260 -15.70 8.42 -9.45
N ALA A 261 -15.19 8.12 -8.25
CA ALA A 261 -15.80 7.09 -7.41
C ALA A 261 -17.24 7.45 -7.06
N GLU A 262 -18.11 6.47 -6.95
CA GLU A 262 -19.50 6.65 -6.52
C GLU A 262 -19.55 7.07 -5.05
N GLN A 263 -18.71 6.47 -4.23
CA GLN A 263 -18.53 6.80 -2.82
C GLN A 263 -17.02 6.82 -2.52
N GLY A 264 -16.48 7.97 -2.09
CA GLY A 264 -15.04 8.10 -1.85
C GLY A 264 -14.71 9.24 -0.89
N LEU A 265 -13.69 10.03 -1.21
CA LEU A 265 -13.18 11.11 -0.33
C LEU A 265 -14.21 12.19 -0.02
N ARG A 266 -15.07 12.54 -0.99
CA ARG A 266 -16.03 13.65 -0.88
C ARG A 266 -17.20 13.30 0.04
N GLU A 267 -17.50 12.01 0.16
CA GLU A 267 -18.59 11.46 0.97
C GLU A 267 -18.15 11.13 2.39
N ILE A 268 -16.89 11.43 2.76
CA ILE A 268 -16.42 11.34 4.15
C ILE A 268 -17.08 12.45 4.96
N GLU A 269 -18.03 12.09 5.80
CA GLU A 269 -18.73 13.05 6.66
C GLU A 269 -17.77 13.68 7.70
N PRO A 270 -17.81 15.02 7.87
CA PRO A 270 -17.14 15.69 8.97
C PRO A 270 -17.71 15.15 10.30
N GLY A 271 -16.87 14.52 11.13
CA GLY A 271 -17.32 13.94 12.41
C GLY A 271 -17.67 12.44 12.36
N SER A 272 -17.44 11.76 11.21
CA SER A 272 -17.43 10.29 11.21
C SER A 272 -16.53 9.79 12.36
N THR A 273 -16.93 8.70 13.03
CA THR A 273 -16.25 8.10 14.19
C THR A 273 -14.86 7.58 13.83
N VAL A 274 -13.99 8.48 13.39
CA VAL A 274 -12.58 8.20 13.11
C VAL A 274 -11.76 8.64 14.31
N LYS A 275 -11.00 7.70 14.88
CA LYS A 275 -10.05 8.03 15.96
C LYS A 275 -8.67 8.25 15.35
N ILE A 276 -8.10 9.43 15.58
CA ILE A 276 -6.76 9.77 15.11
C ILE A 276 -5.88 9.91 16.35
N THR A 277 -4.87 9.05 16.45
CA THR A 277 -3.96 9.02 17.59
C THR A 277 -2.52 9.16 17.11
N PRO A 278 -1.72 10.11 17.62
CA PRO A 278 -0.28 10.13 17.42
C PRO A 278 0.36 8.85 18.00
N LEU A 279 1.40 8.32 17.31
CA LEU A 279 2.14 7.14 17.74
C LEU A 279 3.60 7.46 18.12
N ASN A 280 4.00 8.76 18.08
CA ASN A 280 5.32 9.26 18.49
C ASN A 280 5.19 10.53 19.32
#